data_44327838038a172d6fc0931c1b586f28
#
_entry.id   44327838038a172d6fc0931c1b586f28
#
_cell.length_a   1.000
_cell.length_b   1.000
_cell.length_c   1.000
_cell.angle_alpha   90.00
_cell.angle_beta   90.00
_cell.angle_gamma   90.00
#
_symmetry.space_group_name_H-M   'P 1'
#
loop_
_entity.id
_entity.type
_entity.pdbx_description
1 polymer ?
#
loop_
_entity_poly.entity_id
_entity_poly.type
_entity_poly.pdbx_seq_one_letter_code
_entity_poly.pdbx_strand_id
1 'polypeptide(L)'
;MITLKTFERTPSLAELKVSYRRGRPKNDKRERMPFLVSSSVSCEKYLRSVWDDDTMELREEFVLLCLNGAHEVLGWVKLHTGGFNQAHVDLRLVLGIALLTASSAVIVAHNHPSGNLTPSPEDMAMTRRLKEAGALIGVNVLDHLILTRDGYCSFSESSRL
;
A
#
# COMPACT_ATOMS: atom_id res chain seq x y z
N MET A 1 14.36 -51.46 -1.25
CA MET A 1 12.89 -51.66 -1.40
C MET A 1 12.24 -50.45 -0.75
N ILE A 2 11.89 -49.46 -1.56
CA ILE A 2 11.23 -48.23 -1.08
C ILE A 2 9.76 -48.56 -1.03
N THR A 3 9.21 -48.79 0.16
CA THR A 3 7.79 -48.95 0.36
C THR A 3 7.17 -47.55 0.25
N LEU A 4 6.64 -47.24 -0.92
CA LEU A 4 5.70 -46.12 -1.06
C LEU A 4 4.50 -46.50 -0.20
N LYS A 5 4.43 -45.91 1.00
CA LYS A 5 3.17 -45.86 1.72
C LYS A 5 2.21 -45.09 0.82
N THR A 6 1.29 -45.80 0.20
CA THR A 6 0.15 -45.20 -0.45
C THR A 6 -0.45 -44.19 0.52
N PHE A 7 -0.47 -42.95 0.10
CA PHE A 7 -1.19 -41.92 0.81
C PHE A 7 -2.66 -42.23 0.72
N GLU A 8 -3.18 -42.95 1.69
CA GLU A 8 -4.63 -43.09 1.93
C GLU A 8 -5.25 -41.78 2.45
N ARG A 9 -4.46 -40.72 2.51
CA ARG A 9 -4.98 -39.35 2.65
C ARG A 9 -5.11 -38.83 1.24
N THR A 10 -6.34 -38.69 0.74
CA THR A 10 -6.62 -37.68 -0.26
C THR A 10 -5.85 -36.43 0.16
N PRO A 11 -4.98 -35.87 -0.69
CA PRO A 11 -4.34 -34.59 -0.36
C PRO A 11 -5.49 -33.66 -0.02
N SER A 12 -5.58 -33.25 1.25
CA SER A 12 -6.56 -32.25 1.63
C SER A 12 -6.18 -31.02 0.83
N LEU A 13 -6.98 -30.71 -0.19
CA LEU A 13 -6.88 -29.43 -0.85
C LEU A 13 -7.00 -28.40 0.27
N ALA A 14 -5.91 -27.64 0.50
CA ALA A 14 -5.92 -26.59 1.51
C ALA A 14 -7.00 -25.60 1.11
N GLU A 15 -8.06 -25.50 1.90
CA GLU A 15 -9.06 -24.45 1.73
C GLU A 15 -8.42 -23.13 2.12
N LEU A 16 -8.21 -22.24 1.15
CA LEU A 16 -7.73 -20.89 1.41
C LEU A 16 -8.93 -20.01 1.77
N LYS A 17 -9.02 -19.61 3.04
CA LYS A 17 -9.97 -18.59 3.49
C LYS A 17 -9.34 -17.23 3.43
N VAL A 18 -9.85 -16.39 2.53
CA VAL A 18 -9.52 -14.97 2.49
C VAL A 18 -10.54 -14.23 3.35
N SER A 19 -10.10 -13.51 4.37
CA SER A 19 -10.98 -12.70 5.20
C SER A 19 -10.42 -11.30 5.37
N TYR A 20 -11.28 -10.30 5.16
CA TYR A 20 -11.04 -8.92 5.53
C TYR A 20 -11.84 -8.58 6.78
N ARG A 21 -11.18 -8.08 7.82
CA ARG A 21 -11.84 -7.56 9.01
C ARG A 21 -11.46 -6.11 9.21
N ARG A 22 -12.43 -5.23 9.17
CA ARG A 22 -12.22 -3.86 9.62
C ARG A 22 -11.88 -3.89 11.11
N GLY A 23 -10.66 -3.46 11.47
CA GLY A 23 -10.23 -3.38 12.86
C GLY A 23 -11.14 -2.41 13.62
N ARG A 24 -11.85 -2.90 14.66
CA ARG A 24 -12.50 -2.03 15.63
C ARG A 24 -11.58 -1.94 16.84
N PRO A 25 -11.14 -0.75 17.27
CA PRO A 25 -10.52 -0.61 18.56
C PRO A 25 -11.52 -1.12 19.62
N LYS A 26 -11.08 -1.99 20.51
CA LYS A 26 -11.93 -2.69 21.49
C LYS A 26 -12.81 -1.79 22.34
N ASN A 27 -12.54 -0.48 22.41
CA ASN A 27 -13.25 0.49 23.25
C ASN A 27 -13.77 1.73 22.49
N ASP A 28 -13.74 1.75 21.16
CA ASP A 28 -14.26 2.91 20.42
C ASP A 28 -15.73 2.69 20.05
N LYS A 29 -16.62 3.34 20.79
CA LYS A 29 -18.07 3.35 20.54
C LYS A 29 -18.47 4.32 19.40
N ARG A 30 -17.50 5.05 18.81
CA ARG A 30 -17.76 5.97 17.72
C ARG A 30 -17.82 5.19 16.40
N GLU A 31 -18.90 5.34 15.66
CA GLU A 31 -18.91 4.99 14.24
C GLU A 31 -17.87 5.87 13.54
N ARG A 32 -16.71 5.30 13.23
CA ARG A 32 -15.74 6.00 12.39
C ARG A 32 -16.32 6.04 10.98
N MET A 33 -16.70 7.24 10.56
CA MET A 33 -16.97 7.49 9.15
C MET A 33 -15.73 7.08 8.36
N PRO A 34 -15.89 6.36 7.24
CA PRO A 34 -14.76 6.04 6.38
C PRO A 34 -14.09 7.35 5.92
N PHE A 35 -12.76 7.36 5.88
CA PHE A 35 -12.04 8.51 5.38
C PHE A 35 -12.10 8.49 3.85
N LEU A 36 -12.64 9.56 3.26
CA LEU A 36 -12.71 9.73 1.81
C LEU A 36 -11.45 10.44 1.30
N VAL A 37 -10.76 9.80 0.37
CA VAL A 37 -9.65 10.41 -0.36
C VAL A 37 -10.21 11.11 -1.60
N SER A 38 -10.37 12.43 -1.54
CA SER A 38 -10.92 13.25 -2.64
C SER A 38 -9.86 14.05 -3.40
N SER A 39 -8.63 14.11 -2.88
CA SER A 39 -7.51 14.84 -3.47
C SER A 39 -6.17 14.34 -2.88
N SER A 40 -5.06 14.72 -3.49
CA SER A 40 -3.72 14.49 -2.94
C SER A 40 -3.54 15.13 -1.56
N VAL A 41 -4.10 16.33 -1.34
CA VAL A 41 -4.11 17.02 -0.03
C VAL A 41 -4.81 16.19 1.03
N SER A 42 -5.99 15.62 0.71
CA SER A 42 -6.71 14.76 1.66
C SER A 42 -5.96 13.47 1.92
N CYS A 43 -5.31 12.91 0.90
CA CYS A 43 -4.47 11.73 1.01
C CYS A 43 -3.23 11.98 1.90
N GLU A 44 -2.52 13.06 1.66
CA GLU A 44 -1.36 13.49 2.46
C GLU A 44 -1.74 13.64 3.93
N LYS A 45 -2.82 14.34 4.22
CA LYS A 45 -3.34 14.51 5.58
C LYS A 45 -3.63 13.16 6.26
N TYR A 46 -4.22 12.21 5.53
CA TYR A 46 -4.46 10.87 6.07
C TYR A 46 -3.15 10.14 6.33
N LEU A 47 -2.24 10.14 5.36
CA LEU A 47 -0.94 9.48 5.49
C LEU A 47 -0.15 10.03 6.68
N ARG A 48 -0.10 11.34 6.89
CA ARG A 48 0.55 11.92 8.07
C ARG A 48 -0.10 11.49 9.39
N SER A 49 -1.41 11.28 9.42
CA SER A 49 -2.09 10.81 10.64
C SER A 49 -1.75 9.38 11.04
N VAL A 50 -1.16 8.60 10.13
CA VAL A 50 -0.78 7.19 10.34
C VAL A 50 0.72 6.95 10.23
N TRP A 51 1.49 7.95 9.80
CA TRP A 51 2.95 7.89 9.72
C TRP A 51 3.55 8.12 11.10
N ASP A 52 4.68 7.49 11.35
CA ASP A 52 5.44 7.71 12.56
C ASP A 52 6.42 8.86 12.34
N ASP A 53 6.16 10.00 12.98
CA ASP A 53 6.97 11.21 12.86
C ASP A 53 8.44 10.99 13.25
N ASP A 54 8.70 10.07 14.19
CA ASP A 54 10.06 9.77 14.66
C ASP A 54 10.90 9.04 13.58
N THR A 55 10.24 8.46 12.57
CA THR A 55 10.91 7.73 11.49
C THR A 55 11.00 8.50 10.18
N MET A 56 10.28 9.62 10.06
CA MET A 56 10.16 10.38 8.81
C MET A 56 11.52 10.85 8.25
N GLU A 57 12.43 11.28 9.11
CA GLU A 57 13.77 11.74 8.74
C GLU A 57 14.87 10.69 8.99
N LEU A 58 14.49 9.52 9.54
CA LEU A 58 15.45 8.49 9.93
C LEU A 58 15.71 7.48 8.82
N ARG A 59 14.66 7.04 8.11
CA ARG A 59 14.73 5.97 7.12
C ARG A 59 13.58 6.05 6.13
N GLU A 60 13.79 5.48 4.94
CA GLU A 60 12.69 5.31 3.99
C GLU A 60 11.71 4.25 4.45
N GLU A 61 10.45 4.57 4.36
CA GLU A 61 9.33 3.67 4.62
C GLU A 61 8.36 3.75 3.44
N PHE A 62 7.81 2.61 3.05
CA PHE A 62 6.85 2.53 1.96
C PHE A 62 5.50 2.05 2.49
N VAL A 63 4.45 2.80 2.17
CA VAL A 63 3.08 2.57 2.62
C VAL A 63 2.17 2.33 1.42
N LEU A 64 1.30 1.33 1.55
CA LEU A 64 0.19 1.08 0.64
C LEU A 64 -1.12 1.48 1.33
N LEU A 65 -1.91 2.31 0.66
CA LEU A 65 -3.26 2.68 1.05
C LEU A 65 -4.25 1.98 0.12
N CYS A 66 -5.15 1.21 0.69
CA CYS A 66 -6.18 0.45 -0.01
C CYS A 66 -7.52 1.18 0.02
N LEU A 67 -8.18 1.31 -1.14
CA LEU A 67 -9.41 2.07 -1.30
C LEU A 67 -10.52 1.23 -1.94
N ASN A 68 -11.76 1.51 -1.56
CA ASN A 68 -12.93 0.96 -2.25
C ASN A 68 -13.29 1.80 -3.50
N GLY A 69 -14.36 1.40 -4.20
CA GLY A 69 -14.82 2.11 -5.41
C GLY A 69 -15.34 3.53 -5.19
N ALA A 70 -15.62 3.92 -3.95
CA ALA A 70 -15.98 5.30 -3.56
C ALA A 70 -14.75 6.09 -3.05
N HIS A 71 -13.54 5.56 -3.22
CA HIS A 71 -12.27 6.11 -2.71
C HIS A 71 -12.22 6.27 -1.18
N GLU A 72 -13.02 5.49 -0.46
CA GLU A 72 -12.92 5.40 0.98
C GLU A 72 -11.79 4.46 1.39
N VAL A 73 -11.07 4.83 2.42
CA VAL A 73 -9.95 4.04 2.94
C VAL A 73 -10.46 2.75 3.59
N LEU A 74 -10.07 1.62 3.01
CA LEU A 74 -10.27 0.28 3.57
C LEU A 74 -9.24 0.00 4.66
N GLY A 75 -8.01 0.43 4.45
CA GLY A 75 -6.89 0.25 5.34
C GLY A 75 -5.57 0.67 4.70
N TRP A 76 -4.52 0.60 5.49
CA TRP A 76 -3.16 0.87 5.04
C TRP A 76 -2.20 -0.16 5.62
N VAL A 77 -1.06 -0.33 4.98
CA VAL A 77 0.00 -1.22 5.44
C VAL A 77 1.36 -0.65 5.09
N LYS A 78 2.29 -0.72 6.03
CA LYS A 78 3.71 -0.43 5.81
C LYS A 78 4.34 -1.68 5.20
N LEU A 79 4.77 -1.59 3.95
CA LEU A 79 5.29 -2.72 3.16
C LEU A 79 6.79 -2.92 3.34
N HIS A 80 7.48 -1.81 3.56
CA HIS A 80 8.94 -1.83 3.68
C HIS A 80 9.40 -0.79 4.69
N THR A 81 10.42 -1.18 5.44
CA THR A 81 11.20 -0.31 6.30
C THR A 81 12.65 -0.53 5.89
N GLY A 82 13.20 0.37 5.06
CA GLY A 82 14.51 0.22 4.45
C GLY A 82 15.65 0.78 5.27
N GLY A 83 16.88 0.45 4.85
CA GLY A 83 18.09 1.19 5.21
C GLY A 83 18.23 2.47 4.36
N PHE A 84 19.34 3.18 4.51
CA PHE A 84 19.59 4.50 3.91
C PHE A 84 19.59 4.57 2.37
N ASN A 85 19.48 3.46 1.65
CA ASN A 85 19.46 3.41 0.19
C ASN A 85 18.44 2.38 -0.31
N GLN A 86 17.38 2.87 -0.95
CA GLN A 86 16.37 2.18 -1.78
C GLN A 86 15.50 1.12 -1.11
N ALA A 87 14.21 1.43 -1.01
CA ALA A 87 13.17 0.46 -0.72
C ALA A 87 12.74 -0.27 -2.01
N HIS A 88 13.24 -1.47 -2.25
CA HIS A 88 12.70 -2.33 -3.29
C HIS A 88 11.33 -2.87 -2.87
N VAL A 89 10.26 -2.27 -3.36
CA VAL A 89 8.90 -2.74 -3.11
C VAL A 89 8.56 -3.88 -4.06
N ASP A 90 8.18 -5.03 -3.50
CA ASP A 90 7.67 -6.14 -4.31
C ASP A 90 6.24 -5.86 -4.77
N LEU A 91 6.05 -5.62 -6.06
CA LEU A 91 4.75 -5.36 -6.66
C LEU A 91 3.75 -6.52 -6.47
N ARG A 92 4.24 -7.76 -6.33
CA ARG A 92 3.38 -8.92 -6.04
C ARG A 92 2.73 -8.79 -4.68
N LEU A 93 3.48 -8.24 -3.70
CA LEU A 93 2.95 -7.99 -2.36
C LEU A 93 1.91 -6.87 -2.39
N VAL A 94 2.19 -5.76 -3.07
CA VAL A 94 1.26 -4.63 -3.24
C VAL A 94 -0.06 -5.11 -3.85
N LEU A 95 0.02 -5.78 -5.00
CA LEU A 95 -1.16 -6.25 -5.74
C LEU A 95 -1.87 -7.38 -5.01
N GLY A 96 -1.12 -8.27 -4.36
CA GLY A 96 -1.68 -9.34 -3.53
C GLY A 96 -2.52 -8.78 -2.38
N ILE A 97 -2.04 -7.75 -1.68
CA ILE A 97 -2.81 -7.09 -0.61
C ILE A 97 -4.04 -6.39 -1.19
N ALA A 98 -3.92 -5.69 -2.31
CA ALA A 98 -5.03 -5.03 -2.97
C ALA A 98 -6.15 -6.03 -3.33
N LEU A 99 -5.80 -7.19 -3.87
CA LEU A 99 -6.75 -8.27 -4.18
C LEU A 99 -7.38 -8.86 -2.91
N LEU A 100 -6.59 -9.14 -1.88
CA LEU A 100 -7.06 -9.70 -0.61
C LEU A 100 -8.00 -8.75 0.13
N THR A 101 -7.83 -7.46 -0.03
CA THR A 101 -8.69 -6.42 0.57
C THR A 101 -9.87 -6.03 -0.32
N ALA A 102 -10.00 -6.65 -1.51
CA ALA A 102 -10.98 -6.30 -2.53
C ALA A 102 -10.94 -4.80 -2.88
N SER A 103 -9.74 -4.24 -2.95
CA SER A 103 -9.53 -2.84 -3.30
C SER A 103 -9.84 -2.59 -4.77
N SER A 104 -10.62 -1.55 -5.05
CA SER A 104 -10.83 -1.06 -6.43
C SER A 104 -9.72 -0.09 -6.85
N ALA A 105 -9.06 0.52 -5.87
CA ALA A 105 -7.97 1.44 -6.10
C ALA A 105 -6.95 1.39 -4.96
N VAL A 106 -5.74 1.84 -5.27
CA VAL A 106 -4.64 1.98 -4.31
C VAL A 106 -3.94 3.31 -4.49
N ILE A 107 -3.36 3.79 -3.42
CA ILE A 107 -2.36 4.85 -3.41
C ILE A 107 -1.13 4.31 -2.73
N VAL A 108 0.03 4.59 -3.28
CA VAL A 108 1.31 4.26 -2.63
C VAL A 108 1.98 5.54 -2.16
N ALA A 109 2.74 5.45 -1.09
CA ALA A 109 3.50 6.58 -0.58
C ALA A 109 4.82 6.10 0.03
N HIS A 110 5.85 6.92 -0.08
CA HIS A 110 7.08 6.72 0.67
C HIS A 110 7.62 8.08 1.15
N ASN A 111 8.47 8.05 2.15
CA ASN A 111 9.12 9.27 2.61
C ASN A 111 10.55 9.35 2.09
N HIS A 112 11.02 10.56 1.90
CA HIS A 112 12.42 10.87 1.66
C HIS A 112 13.03 11.55 2.91
N PRO A 113 13.84 10.84 3.70
CA PRO A 113 14.50 11.41 4.87
C PRO A 113 15.39 12.62 4.56
N SER A 114 15.90 12.69 3.34
CA SER A 114 16.74 13.81 2.86
C SER A 114 15.99 15.13 2.69
N GLY A 115 14.64 15.13 2.75
CA GLY A 115 13.83 16.32 2.46
C GLY A 115 13.65 16.62 0.96
N ASN A 116 14.24 15.82 0.06
CA ASN A 116 14.10 16.03 -1.38
C ASN A 116 12.77 15.45 -1.89
N LEU A 117 11.93 16.30 -2.48
CA LEU A 117 10.63 15.91 -3.07
C LEU A 117 10.73 15.45 -4.53
N THR A 118 11.92 15.44 -5.12
CA THR A 118 12.10 15.01 -6.50
C THR A 118 12.06 13.48 -6.58
N PRO A 119 11.14 12.89 -7.37
CA PRO A 119 11.12 11.45 -7.58
C PRO A 119 12.40 10.93 -8.23
N SER A 120 12.87 9.79 -7.77
CA SER A 120 13.97 9.08 -8.41
C SER A 120 13.52 8.39 -9.71
N PRO A 121 14.45 8.02 -10.61
CA PRO A 121 14.13 7.19 -11.77
C PRO A 121 13.49 5.84 -11.37
N GLU A 122 13.88 5.30 -10.23
CA GLU A 122 13.36 4.05 -9.66
C GLU A 122 11.92 4.22 -9.21
N ASP A 123 11.56 5.32 -8.56
CA ASP A 123 10.18 5.65 -8.17
C ASP A 123 9.28 5.73 -9.39
N MET A 124 9.75 6.41 -10.43
CA MET A 124 9.03 6.54 -11.71
C MET A 124 8.82 5.18 -12.37
N ALA A 125 9.86 4.35 -12.43
CA ALA A 125 9.80 3.03 -13.04
C ALA A 125 8.87 2.08 -12.27
N MET A 126 8.96 2.09 -10.93
CA MET A 126 8.12 1.30 -10.05
C MET A 126 6.65 1.71 -10.18
N THR A 127 6.35 3.01 -10.15
CA THR A 127 4.98 3.53 -10.27
C THR A 127 4.36 3.14 -11.61
N ARG A 128 5.09 3.30 -12.71
CA ARG A 128 4.62 2.88 -14.04
C ARG A 128 4.29 1.39 -14.06
N ARG A 129 5.20 0.53 -13.60
CA ARG A 129 4.98 -0.92 -13.55
C ARG A 129 3.79 -1.29 -12.67
N LEU A 130 3.62 -0.62 -11.52
CA LEU A 130 2.49 -0.84 -10.63
C LEU A 130 1.16 -0.47 -11.32
N LYS A 131 1.12 0.66 -12.00
CA LYS A 131 -0.05 1.13 -12.75
C LYS A 131 -0.43 0.15 -13.87
N GLU A 132 0.54 -0.27 -14.67
CA GLU A 132 0.34 -1.26 -15.75
C GLU A 132 -0.20 -2.59 -15.21
N ALA A 133 0.44 -3.13 -14.16
CA ALA A 133 0.03 -4.39 -13.57
C ALA A 133 -1.32 -4.30 -12.84
N GLY A 134 -1.59 -3.20 -12.15
CA GLY A 134 -2.87 -2.92 -11.49
C GLY A 134 -4.02 -2.88 -12.50
N ALA A 135 -3.82 -2.22 -13.63
CA ALA A 135 -4.84 -2.12 -14.70
C ALA A 135 -5.25 -3.49 -15.24
N LEU A 136 -4.31 -4.45 -15.34
CA LEU A 136 -4.61 -5.83 -15.82
C LEU A 136 -5.54 -6.59 -14.87
N ILE A 137 -5.57 -6.25 -13.60
CA ILE A 137 -6.37 -6.94 -12.57
C ILE A 137 -7.51 -6.08 -12.01
N GLY A 138 -7.78 -4.92 -12.65
CA GLY A 138 -8.86 -4.03 -12.24
C GLY A 138 -8.59 -3.23 -10.95
N VAL A 139 -7.33 -3.04 -10.57
CA VAL A 139 -6.91 -2.20 -9.45
C VAL A 139 -6.29 -0.91 -9.97
N ASN A 140 -6.96 0.22 -9.73
CA ASN A 140 -6.47 1.52 -10.18
C ASN A 140 -5.41 2.08 -9.22
N VAL A 141 -4.28 2.51 -9.76
CA VAL A 141 -3.29 3.30 -8.99
C VAL A 141 -3.67 4.77 -9.14
N LEU A 142 -4.17 5.39 -8.07
CA LEU A 142 -4.68 6.77 -8.12
C LEU A 142 -3.59 7.80 -7.92
N ASP A 143 -2.58 7.48 -7.13
CA ASP A 143 -1.45 8.38 -6.89
C ASP A 143 -0.24 7.62 -6.32
N HIS A 144 0.91 8.29 -6.39
CA HIS A 144 2.11 7.98 -5.63
C HIS A 144 2.58 9.26 -4.96
N LEU A 145 2.64 9.27 -3.62
CA LEU A 145 3.08 10.42 -2.86
C LEU A 145 4.49 10.21 -2.32
N ILE A 146 5.33 11.22 -2.47
CA ILE A 146 6.59 11.32 -1.74
C ILE A 146 6.37 12.30 -0.60
N LEU A 147 6.64 11.87 0.62
CA LEU A 147 6.50 12.67 1.82
C LEU A 147 7.86 13.10 2.35
N THR A 148 7.94 14.32 2.84
CA THR A 148 9.05 14.81 3.67
C THR A 148 8.46 15.45 4.92
N ARG A 149 9.30 15.87 5.85
CA ARG A 149 8.82 16.59 7.03
C ARG A 149 7.99 17.82 6.66
N ASP A 150 8.44 18.58 5.66
CA ASP A 150 7.93 19.91 5.36
C ASP A 150 6.97 19.96 4.17
N GLY A 151 6.80 18.85 3.44
CA GLY A 151 5.95 18.85 2.26
C GLY A 151 5.70 17.48 1.65
N TYR A 152 5.09 17.48 0.48
CA TYR A 152 4.87 16.28 -0.31
C TYR A 152 4.93 16.57 -1.82
N CYS A 153 5.15 15.51 -2.59
CA CYS A 153 5.02 15.50 -4.04
C CYS A 153 3.98 14.44 -4.43
N SER A 154 3.00 14.81 -5.24
CA SER A 154 2.03 13.91 -5.86
C SER A 154 2.40 13.66 -7.32
N PHE A 155 2.45 12.39 -7.72
CA PHE A 155 2.70 12.01 -9.11
C PHE A 155 1.51 12.34 -10.01
N SER A 156 0.30 12.22 -9.48
CA SER A 156 -0.92 12.58 -10.18
C SER A 156 -0.97 14.08 -10.50
N GLU A 157 -0.72 14.95 -9.51
CA GLU A 157 -0.71 16.41 -9.72
C GLU A 157 0.43 16.88 -10.62
N SER A 158 1.55 16.20 -10.59
CA SER A 158 2.74 16.53 -11.40
C SER A 158 2.77 15.86 -12.76
N SER A 159 1.66 15.22 -13.18
CA SER A 159 1.54 14.50 -14.47
C SER A 159 2.63 13.43 -14.69
N ARG A 160 3.00 12.73 -13.62
CA ARG A 160 3.99 11.65 -13.61
C ARG A 160 3.38 10.26 -13.43
N LEU A 161 2.07 10.20 -13.22
CA LEU A 161 1.34 8.96 -13.00
C LEU A 161 0.95 8.26 -14.30
#